data_6828ce0ab80cef6bdd8498224e6c1e2e
#
_entry.id   6828ce0ab80cef6bdd8498224e6c1e2e
#
_cell.length_a   1.000
_cell.length_b   1.000
_cell.length_c   1.000
_cell.angle_alpha   90.00
_cell.angle_beta   90.00
_cell.angle_gamma   90.00
#
_symmetry.space_group_name_H-M   'P 1'
#
loop_
_entity.id
_entity.type
_entity.pdbx_description
1 polymer ?
#
loop_
_entity_poly.entity_id
_entity_poly.type
_entity_poly.pdbx_seq_one_letter_code
_entity_poly.pdbx_strand_id
1 'polypeptide(L)'
;MKSELEGHGSKFSRKKEEAIQALCTQRNIEEAARATGIGKQTLVRWMKLPEFRDAYREARREAVSQSNARLQQAAGAAVSTLVKIMVDQNAPAAARVRAAHRVLDGAQHAIELEDTEVRLSAVERLLERGKPFG
;
A
#
# COMPACT_ATOMS: atom_id res chain seq x y z
N MET A 1 20.62 17.11 -41.78
CA MET A 1 19.25 17.23 -41.22
C MET A 1 19.14 16.31 -40.03
N LYS A 2 19.33 16.86 -38.87
CA LYS A 2 19.12 16.14 -37.59
C LYS A 2 17.65 16.24 -37.25
N SER A 3 17.00 15.12 -37.17
CA SER A 3 15.61 15.00 -36.70
C SER A 3 15.56 15.25 -35.21
N GLU A 4 15.16 16.44 -34.82
CA GLU A 4 14.73 16.74 -33.47
C GLU A 4 13.31 16.15 -33.25
N LEU A 5 13.29 14.89 -32.88
CA LEU A 5 12.11 14.23 -32.32
C LEU A 5 12.53 13.47 -31.06
N GLU A 6 13.16 14.16 -30.13
CA GLU A 6 13.26 13.67 -28.76
C GLU A 6 12.11 14.27 -27.94
N GLY A 7 11.07 13.51 -27.81
CA GLY A 7 10.44 13.01 -26.64
C GLY A 7 10.04 14.03 -25.58
N HIS A 8 8.98 14.84 -25.82
CA HIS A 8 8.21 15.50 -24.76
C HIS A 8 7.34 14.47 -24.01
N GLY A 9 7.95 13.38 -23.55
CA GLY A 9 7.24 12.28 -22.89
C GLY A 9 7.49 12.12 -21.39
N SER A 10 8.48 12.77 -20.81
CA SER A 10 8.69 12.71 -19.38
C SER A 10 8.24 14.03 -18.73
N LYS A 11 7.08 14.02 -18.09
CA LYS A 11 6.54 15.14 -17.30
C LYS A 11 7.44 15.54 -16.13
N PHE A 12 8.42 14.72 -15.82
CA PHE A 12 9.35 14.93 -14.72
C PHE A 12 10.80 14.75 -15.14
N SER A 13 11.67 15.61 -14.64
CA SER A 13 13.10 15.36 -14.72
C SER A 13 13.46 14.12 -13.90
N ARG A 14 14.49 13.39 -14.30
CA ARG A 14 15.02 12.24 -13.55
C ARG A 14 15.21 12.52 -12.06
N LYS A 15 15.64 13.73 -11.71
CA LYS A 15 15.79 14.14 -10.30
C LYS A 15 14.46 14.20 -9.54
N LYS A 16 13.38 14.57 -10.18
CA LYS A 16 12.05 14.56 -9.55
C LYS A 16 11.55 13.14 -9.33
N GLU A 17 11.82 12.23 -10.25
CA GLU A 17 11.50 10.80 -10.08
C GLU A 17 12.30 10.18 -8.93
N GLU A 18 13.61 10.45 -8.86
CA GLU A 18 14.47 10.03 -7.75
C GLU A 18 13.98 10.58 -6.41
N ALA A 19 13.53 11.84 -6.39
CA ALA A 19 12.96 12.47 -5.20
C ALA A 19 11.65 11.79 -4.74
N ILE A 20 10.77 11.45 -5.66
CA ILE A 20 9.52 10.73 -5.36
C ILE A 20 9.82 9.36 -4.77
N GLN A 21 10.75 8.60 -5.36
CA GLN A 21 11.17 7.30 -4.84
C GLN A 21 11.76 7.41 -3.43
N ALA A 22 12.61 8.39 -3.20
CA ALA A 22 13.18 8.62 -1.87
C ALA A 22 12.11 9.01 -0.84
N LEU A 23 11.16 9.87 -1.20
CA LEU A 23 10.05 10.25 -0.33
C LEU A 23 9.13 9.07 0.03
N CYS A 24 9.03 8.07 -0.84
CA CYS A 24 8.26 6.86 -0.58
C CYS A 24 8.99 5.84 0.30
N THR A 25 10.34 5.84 0.29
CA THR A 25 11.14 4.81 0.94
C THR A 25 11.82 5.27 2.23
N GLN A 26 12.07 6.56 2.38
CA GLN A 26 12.72 7.14 3.56
C GLN A 26 11.70 7.53 4.63
N ARG A 27 12.15 7.57 5.89
CA ARG A 27 11.26 7.86 7.04
C ARG A 27 10.72 9.28 7.05
N ASN A 28 11.52 10.21 6.56
CA ASN A 28 11.20 11.63 6.59
C ASN A 28 11.87 12.38 5.43
N ILE A 29 11.51 13.62 5.25
CA ILE A 29 12.01 14.46 4.17
C ILE A 29 13.52 14.74 4.29
N GLU A 30 14.06 14.78 5.49
CA GLU A 30 15.48 14.99 5.74
C GLU A 30 16.31 13.81 5.23
N GLU A 31 15.86 12.59 5.49
CA GLU A 31 16.51 11.38 4.97
C GLU A 31 16.36 11.27 3.45
N ALA A 32 15.21 11.62 2.90
CA ALA A 32 15.00 11.68 1.46
C ALA A 32 15.93 12.70 0.79
N ALA A 33 16.10 13.87 1.38
CA ALA A 33 17.03 14.89 0.92
C ALA A 33 18.49 14.38 0.92
N ARG A 34 18.91 13.72 1.98
CA ARG A 34 20.25 13.10 2.08
C ARG A 34 20.46 12.00 1.05
N ALA A 35 19.50 11.11 0.88
CA ALA A 35 19.59 9.99 -0.05
C ALA A 35 19.71 10.42 -1.51
N THR A 36 19.10 11.54 -1.87
CA THR A 36 19.07 12.04 -3.26
C THR A 36 20.09 13.15 -3.52
N GLY A 37 20.69 13.72 -2.48
CA GLY A 37 21.53 14.93 -2.60
C GLY A 37 20.73 16.18 -2.98
N ILE A 38 19.40 16.16 -2.87
CA ILE A 38 18.53 17.31 -3.15
C ILE A 38 18.28 18.05 -1.84
N GLY A 39 18.38 19.39 -1.88
CA GLY A 39 18.13 20.20 -0.68
C GLY A 39 16.69 20.02 -0.17
N LYS A 40 16.52 19.92 1.16
CA LYS A 40 15.21 19.80 1.81
C LYS A 40 14.21 20.86 1.34
N GLN A 41 14.66 22.11 1.22
CA GLN A 41 13.81 23.22 0.77
C GLN A 41 13.32 23.05 -0.66
N THR A 42 14.14 22.44 -1.52
CA THR A 42 13.76 22.10 -2.89
C THR A 42 12.68 21.03 -2.91
N LEU A 43 12.82 19.98 -2.09
CA LEU A 43 11.79 18.94 -1.95
C LEU A 43 10.47 19.53 -1.46
N VAL A 44 10.50 20.38 -0.42
CA VAL A 44 9.30 21.05 0.11
C VAL A 44 8.63 21.92 -0.97
N ARG A 45 9.42 22.63 -1.76
CA ARG A 45 8.90 23.43 -2.88
C ARG A 45 8.25 22.56 -3.95
N TRP A 46 8.88 21.45 -4.31
CA TRP A 46 8.32 20.50 -5.30
C TRP A 46 7.03 19.87 -4.81
N MET A 47 6.92 19.53 -3.53
CA MET A 47 5.68 18.99 -2.95
C MET A 47 4.48 19.96 -3.04
N LYS A 48 4.73 21.26 -3.25
CA LYS A 48 3.66 22.25 -3.49
C LYS A 48 3.23 22.30 -4.96
N LEU A 49 4.02 21.76 -5.88
CA LEU A 49 3.66 21.70 -7.30
C LEU A 49 2.61 20.62 -7.51
N PRO A 50 1.45 20.94 -8.15
CA PRO A 50 0.38 19.95 -8.36
C PRO A 50 0.83 18.67 -9.03
N GLU A 51 1.60 18.77 -10.09
CA GLU A 51 2.10 17.60 -10.85
C GLU A 51 3.01 16.71 -10.01
N PHE A 52 3.92 17.28 -9.22
CA PHE A 52 4.79 16.51 -8.32
C PHE A 52 4.00 15.85 -7.21
N ARG A 53 3.06 16.57 -6.63
CA ARG A 53 2.18 16.07 -5.57
C ARG A 53 1.33 14.89 -6.04
N ASP A 54 0.78 14.98 -7.25
CA ASP A 54 -0.05 13.91 -7.82
C ASP A 54 0.77 12.67 -8.15
N ALA A 55 1.95 12.85 -8.74
CA ALA A 55 2.90 11.75 -8.99
C ALA A 55 3.39 11.10 -7.69
N TYR A 56 3.66 11.89 -6.66
CA TYR A 56 4.04 11.37 -5.35
C TYR A 56 2.90 10.57 -4.68
N ARG A 57 1.66 11.05 -4.77
CA ARG A 57 0.50 10.32 -4.26
C ARG A 57 0.31 8.99 -4.96
N GLU A 58 0.47 8.95 -6.26
CA GLU A 58 0.36 7.71 -7.04
C GLU A 58 1.47 6.72 -6.67
N ALA A 59 2.72 7.17 -6.61
CA ALA A 59 3.84 6.33 -6.19
C ALA A 59 3.65 5.78 -4.76
N ARG A 60 3.11 6.59 -3.86
CA ARG A 60 2.80 6.17 -2.50
C ARG A 60 1.69 5.12 -2.44
N ARG A 61 0.64 5.27 -3.23
CA ARG A 61 -0.43 4.27 -3.35
C ARG A 61 0.12 2.93 -3.84
N GLU A 62 0.96 2.97 -4.86
CA GLU A 62 1.60 1.78 -5.41
C GLU A 62 2.51 1.10 -4.37
N ALA A 63 3.33 1.86 -3.65
CA ALA A 63 4.17 1.33 -2.59
C ALA A 63 3.35 0.68 -1.46
N VAL A 64 2.24 1.27 -1.06
CA VAL A 64 1.30 0.71 -0.07
C VAL A 64 0.65 -0.56 -0.62
N SER A 65 0.21 -0.56 -1.88
CA SER A 65 -0.38 -1.73 -2.53
C SER A 65 0.58 -2.92 -2.57
N GLN A 66 1.83 -2.68 -2.94
CA GLN A 66 2.88 -3.71 -2.95
C GLN A 66 3.19 -4.23 -1.54
N SER A 67 3.21 -3.35 -0.54
CA SER A 67 3.40 -3.74 0.86
C SER A 67 2.26 -4.60 1.37
N ASN A 68 1.03 -4.25 1.03
CA ASN A 68 -0.16 -5.03 1.37
C ASN A 68 -0.14 -6.41 0.70
N ALA A 69 0.28 -6.51 -0.57
CA ALA A 69 0.42 -7.78 -1.26
C ALA A 69 1.44 -8.71 -0.58
N ARG A 70 2.59 -8.16 -0.14
CA ARG A 70 3.58 -8.92 0.64
C ARG A 70 3.03 -9.37 1.99
N LEU A 71 2.27 -8.51 2.67
CA LEU A 71 1.62 -8.85 3.94
C LEU A 71 0.60 -9.98 3.75
N GLN A 72 -0.19 -9.95 2.69
CA GLN A 72 -1.13 -11.03 2.35
C GLN A 72 -0.41 -12.36 2.07
N GLN A 73 0.72 -12.34 1.36
CA GLN A 73 1.53 -13.53 1.16
C GLN A 73 2.09 -14.08 2.48
N ALA A 74 2.59 -13.21 3.34
CA ALA A 74 3.08 -13.60 4.67
C ALA A 74 1.96 -14.15 5.55
N ALA A 75 0.76 -13.58 5.48
CA ALA A 75 -0.42 -14.08 6.17
C ALA A 75 -0.80 -15.49 5.73
N GLY A 76 -0.73 -15.79 4.43
CA GLY A 76 -0.93 -17.13 3.90
C GLY A 76 0.06 -18.17 4.48
N ALA A 77 1.33 -17.81 4.58
CA ALA A 77 2.35 -18.64 5.21
C ALA A 77 2.10 -18.85 6.72
N ALA A 78 1.66 -17.80 7.42
CA ALA A 78 1.30 -17.86 8.83
C ALA A 78 0.11 -18.78 9.07
N VAL A 79 -0.93 -18.71 8.25
CA VAL A 79 -2.09 -19.61 8.31
C VAL A 79 -1.66 -21.06 8.08
N SER A 80 -0.81 -21.32 7.09
CA SER A 80 -0.27 -22.66 6.83
C SER A 80 0.51 -23.22 8.02
N THR A 81 1.29 -22.40 8.70
CA THR A 81 2.02 -22.77 9.91
C THR A 81 1.07 -23.11 11.05
N LEU A 82 0.05 -22.30 11.28
CA LEU A 82 -0.96 -22.55 12.32
C LEU A 82 -1.71 -23.85 12.06
N VAL A 83 -2.12 -24.10 10.82
CA VAL A 83 -2.81 -25.35 10.44
C VAL A 83 -1.91 -26.56 10.67
N LYS A 84 -0.63 -26.51 10.30
CA LYS A 84 0.32 -27.59 10.56
C LYS A 84 0.45 -27.92 12.04
N ILE A 85 0.59 -26.90 12.89
CA ILE A 85 0.68 -27.09 14.35
C ILE A 85 -0.64 -27.65 14.90
N MET A 86 -1.77 -27.17 14.43
CA MET A 86 -3.09 -27.59 14.87
C MET A 86 -3.32 -29.09 14.67
N VAL A 87 -2.85 -29.68 13.56
CA VAL A 87 -3.04 -31.07 13.21
C VAL A 87 -1.86 -31.99 13.61
N ASP A 88 -0.74 -31.43 14.02
CA ASP A 88 0.45 -32.21 14.41
C ASP A 88 0.23 -32.91 15.76
N GLN A 89 0.13 -34.24 15.72
CA GLN A 89 -0.05 -35.07 16.91
C GLN A 89 1.15 -35.00 17.88
N ASN A 90 2.34 -34.62 17.41
CA ASN A 90 3.55 -34.50 18.23
C ASN A 90 3.68 -33.13 18.88
N ALA A 91 2.90 -32.12 18.43
CA ALA A 91 2.91 -30.81 19.06
C ALA A 91 2.21 -30.83 20.43
N PRO A 92 2.68 -30.06 21.41
CA PRO A 92 2.01 -29.95 22.71
C PRO A 92 0.54 -29.56 22.58
N ALA A 93 -0.34 -30.18 23.37
CA ALA A 93 -1.79 -29.91 23.31
C ALA A 93 -2.13 -28.41 23.42
N ALA A 94 -1.45 -27.71 24.31
CA ALA A 94 -1.63 -26.26 24.49
C ALA A 94 -1.24 -25.45 23.23
N ALA A 95 -0.22 -25.87 22.48
CA ALA A 95 0.17 -25.22 21.22
C ALA A 95 -0.87 -25.48 20.13
N ARG A 96 -1.39 -26.70 20.03
CA ARG A 96 -2.44 -27.09 19.09
C ARG A 96 -3.74 -26.30 19.34
N VAL A 97 -4.15 -26.18 20.59
CA VAL A 97 -5.34 -25.40 20.99
C VAL A 97 -5.17 -23.94 20.65
N ARG A 98 -3.99 -23.36 20.94
CA ARG A 98 -3.70 -21.95 20.59
C ARG A 98 -3.72 -21.72 19.09
N ALA A 99 -3.15 -22.63 18.31
CA ALA A 99 -3.16 -22.54 16.84
C ALA A 99 -4.59 -22.59 16.30
N ALA A 100 -5.42 -23.53 16.78
CA ALA A 100 -6.82 -23.64 16.40
C ALA A 100 -7.61 -22.36 16.76
N HIS A 101 -7.38 -21.81 17.94
CA HIS A 101 -8.00 -20.55 18.38
C HIS A 101 -7.65 -19.38 17.47
N ARG A 102 -6.37 -19.25 17.09
CA ARG A 102 -5.92 -18.21 16.16
C ARG A 102 -6.51 -18.35 14.76
N VAL A 103 -6.68 -19.56 14.26
CA VAL A 103 -7.33 -19.82 12.97
C VAL A 103 -8.81 -19.38 13.03
N LEU A 104 -9.52 -19.73 14.10
CA LEU A 104 -10.91 -19.35 14.28
C LEU A 104 -11.08 -17.82 14.43
N ASP A 105 -10.24 -17.17 15.23
CA ASP A 105 -10.24 -15.70 15.37
C ASP A 105 -10.02 -15.01 14.01
N GLY A 106 -9.06 -15.49 13.24
CA GLY A 106 -8.77 -14.97 11.91
C GLY A 106 -9.92 -15.15 10.93
N ALA A 107 -10.57 -16.31 10.94
CA ALA A 107 -11.73 -16.58 10.10
C ALA A 107 -12.92 -15.68 10.45
N GLN A 108 -13.20 -15.51 11.75
CA GLN A 108 -14.27 -14.61 12.20
C GLN A 108 -14.00 -13.16 11.80
N HIS A 109 -12.77 -12.70 11.96
CA HIS A 109 -12.37 -11.33 11.59
C HIS A 109 -12.51 -11.07 10.09
N ALA A 110 -12.15 -12.07 9.26
CA ALA A 110 -12.30 -11.99 7.82
C ALA A 110 -13.77 -11.89 7.39
N ILE A 111 -14.67 -12.64 8.04
CA ILE A 111 -16.12 -12.56 7.77
C ILE A 111 -16.67 -11.19 8.15
N GLU A 112 -16.30 -10.65 9.30
CA GLU A 112 -16.73 -9.31 9.74
C GLU A 112 -16.25 -8.20 8.79
N LEU A 113 -15.03 -8.29 8.27
CA LEU A 113 -14.51 -7.35 7.29
C LEU A 113 -15.28 -7.43 5.98
N GLU A 114 -15.52 -8.63 5.46
CA GLU A 114 -16.28 -8.85 4.22
C GLU A 114 -17.70 -8.30 4.33
N ASP A 115 -18.38 -8.56 5.44
CA ASP A 115 -19.70 -8.01 5.74
C ASP A 115 -19.71 -6.48 5.77
N THR A 116 -18.68 -5.89 6.36
CA THR A 116 -18.52 -4.43 6.43
C THR A 116 -18.30 -3.83 5.04
N GLU A 117 -17.48 -4.46 4.20
CA GLU A 117 -17.25 -4.02 2.81
C GLU A 117 -18.53 -4.10 1.97
N VAL A 118 -19.29 -5.17 2.09
CA VAL A 118 -20.58 -5.33 1.41
C VAL A 118 -21.57 -4.23 1.81
N ARG A 119 -21.67 -3.93 3.10
CA ARG A 119 -22.53 -2.87 3.63
C ARG A 119 -22.10 -1.49 3.16
N LEU A 120 -20.78 -1.22 3.18
CA LEU A 120 -20.22 0.05 2.71
C LEU A 120 -20.52 0.27 1.22
N SER A 121 -20.28 -0.73 0.39
CA SER A 121 -20.57 -0.69 -1.05
C SER A 121 -22.07 -0.48 -1.34
N ALA A 122 -22.95 -1.00 -0.50
CA ALA A 122 -24.40 -0.77 -0.62
C ALA A 122 -24.75 0.69 -0.30
N VAL A 123 -24.15 1.27 0.73
CA VAL A 123 -24.35 2.69 1.10
C VAL A 123 -23.83 3.62 0.02
N GLU A 124 -22.63 3.35 -0.51
CA GLU A 124 -22.05 4.15 -1.60
C GLU A 124 -22.96 4.17 -2.83
N ARG A 125 -23.49 3.02 -3.23
CA ARG A 125 -24.46 2.92 -4.35
C ARG A 125 -25.75 3.72 -4.09
N LEU A 126 -26.23 3.75 -2.87
CA LEU A 126 -27.41 4.56 -2.50
C LEU A 126 -27.12 6.06 -2.59
N LEU A 127 -25.93 6.48 -2.13
CA LEU A 127 -25.50 7.88 -2.20
C LEU A 127 -25.29 8.35 -3.63
N GLU A 128 -24.77 7.50 -4.51
CA GLU A 128 -24.62 7.82 -5.94
C GLU A 128 -25.96 7.99 -6.65
N ARG A 129 -26.95 7.14 -6.32
CA ARG A 129 -28.32 7.25 -6.88
C ARG A 129 -29.07 8.48 -6.34
N GLY A 130 -28.72 8.96 -5.16
CA GLY A 130 -29.37 10.13 -4.52
C GLY A 130 -28.80 11.47 -4.94
N LYS A 131 -27.75 11.52 -5.80
CA LYS A 131 -27.26 12.78 -6.36
C LYS A 131 -28.23 13.29 -7.39
N PRO A 132 -28.85 14.50 -7.22
CA PRO A 132 -29.65 15.10 -8.27
C PRO A 132 -28.75 15.37 -9.48
N PHE A 133 -29.27 15.08 -10.65
CA PHE A 133 -28.66 15.48 -11.91
C PHE A 133 -28.48 16.99 -11.90
N GLY A 134 -27.22 17.46 -11.77
CA GLY A 134 -26.84 18.85 -11.94
C GLY A 134 -26.55 19.15 -13.40
#